data_0712d69fe01acdccacfcd591aac60dd8
#
_entry.id   0712d69fe01acdccacfcd591aac60dd8
#
_cell.length_a   1.000
_cell.length_b   1.000
_cell.length_c   1.000
_cell.angle_alpha   90.00
_cell.angle_beta   90.00
_cell.angle_gamma   90.00
#
_symmetry.space_group_name_H-M   'P 1'
#
loop_
_entity.id
_entity.type
_entity.pdbx_description
1 polymer ?
#
loop_
_entity_poly.entity_id
_entity_poly.type
_entity_poly.pdbx_seq_one_letter_code
_entity_poly.pdbx_strand_id
1 'polypeptide(L)'
;MRRNPLLRWVQESTKKESPTRKVWRCATGSAPELLTQFFRASDVAQREKMMPGCIYAAGSGPGSKSKRSMQTVAALVRKLRKSAHVKYSSSHLKDDGEALMHEVLAKSGVVLIAWEHKILPSLIGLLPNAPTVPSAWPERRFDMVWIVEREGEEWRFSQHPQLLLAGDSSELIK
;
A
#
# COMPACT_ATOMS: atom_id res chain seq x y z
N MET A 1 -9.60 24.01 -24.34
CA MET A 1 -9.30 23.70 -22.92
C MET A 1 -9.40 22.22 -22.70
N ARG A 2 -8.26 21.53 -22.57
CA ARG A 2 -8.23 20.08 -22.28
C ARG A 2 -8.47 19.94 -20.79
N ARG A 3 -9.63 19.40 -20.40
CA ARG A 3 -9.96 19.11 -19.00
C ARG A 3 -9.03 18.02 -18.48
N ASN A 4 -8.36 18.31 -17.38
CA ASN A 4 -7.45 17.38 -16.70
C ASN A 4 -8.22 16.09 -16.33
N PRO A 5 -7.78 14.89 -16.76
CA PRO A 5 -8.46 13.63 -16.46
C PRO A 5 -8.63 13.36 -14.95
N LEU A 6 -7.77 13.94 -14.10
CA LEU A 6 -7.88 13.88 -12.64
C LEU A 6 -9.15 14.61 -12.12
N LEU A 7 -9.52 15.75 -12.72
CA LEU A 7 -10.73 16.50 -12.34
C LEU A 7 -12.02 15.76 -12.77
N ARG A 8 -11.99 15.05 -13.90
CA ARG A 8 -13.14 14.27 -14.36
C ARG A 8 -13.44 13.08 -13.44
N TRP A 9 -12.40 12.46 -12.89
CA TRP A 9 -12.53 11.34 -11.96
C TRP A 9 -13.09 11.76 -10.61
N VAL A 10 -12.67 12.92 -10.09
CA VAL A 10 -13.20 13.51 -8.84
C VAL A 10 -14.65 13.95 -8.98
N GLN A 11 -15.06 14.45 -10.17
CA GLN A 11 -16.45 14.89 -10.40
C GLN A 11 -17.46 13.75 -10.62
N GLU A 12 -17.04 12.63 -11.21
CA GLU A 12 -17.92 11.44 -11.34
C GLU A 12 -18.06 10.69 -10.01
N SER A 13 -17.10 10.83 -9.10
CA SER A 13 -17.10 10.21 -7.77
C SER A 13 -18.10 10.81 -6.78
N THR A 14 -18.66 11.98 -7.05
CA THR A 14 -19.65 12.63 -6.14
C THR A 14 -21.05 12.01 -6.20
N LYS A 15 -21.30 11.05 -7.10
CA LYS A 15 -22.62 10.39 -7.24
C LYS A 15 -22.63 8.87 -7.02
N LYS A 16 -21.48 8.22 -6.81
CA LYS A 16 -21.37 6.82 -6.34
C LYS A 16 -20.07 6.67 -5.57
N GLU A 17 -20.12 6.00 -4.44
CA GLU A 17 -18.96 5.72 -3.59
C GLU A 17 -17.71 5.38 -4.42
N SER A 18 -16.70 6.23 -4.31
CA SER A 18 -15.44 6.08 -5.04
C SER A 18 -14.75 4.79 -4.59
N PRO A 19 -14.38 3.87 -5.50
CA PRO A 19 -13.65 2.69 -5.10
C PRO A 19 -12.34 3.10 -4.45
N THR A 20 -12.20 2.82 -3.16
CA THR A 20 -10.96 3.09 -2.45
C THR A 20 -9.96 1.99 -2.80
N ARG A 21 -8.96 2.32 -3.60
CA ARG A 21 -7.88 1.40 -3.95
C ARG A 21 -6.85 1.40 -2.83
N LYS A 22 -6.58 0.27 -2.23
CA LYS A 22 -5.63 0.13 -1.11
C LYS A 22 -4.50 -0.80 -1.51
N VAL A 23 -3.27 -0.31 -1.42
CA VAL A 23 -2.07 -1.07 -1.76
C VAL A 23 -1.29 -1.36 -0.49
N TRP A 24 -1.02 -2.63 -0.24
CA TRP A 24 -0.36 -3.12 0.96
C TRP A 24 1.02 -3.66 0.62
N ARG A 25 2.00 -3.31 1.40
CA ARG A 25 3.34 -3.86 1.26
C ARG A 25 3.96 -4.21 2.61
N CYS A 26 4.52 -5.41 2.67
CA CYS A 26 5.59 -5.71 3.60
C CYS A 26 6.93 -5.53 2.89
N ALA A 27 7.83 -4.77 3.47
CA ALA A 27 9.22 -4.78 3.08
C ALA A 27 10.07 -4.91 4.32
N THR A 28 10.71 -6.03 4.42
CA THR A 28 11.77 -6.24 5.38
C THR A 28 13.09 -6.22 4.62
N GLY A 29 13.80 -5.09 4.65
CA GLY A 29 15.20 -5.05 4.28
C GLY A 29 15.59 -4.76 2.84
N SER A 30 14.65 -4.54 1.92
CA SER A 30 15.01 -4.10 0.56
C SER A 30 15.32 -2.62 0.52
N ALA A 31 16.21 -2.20 -0.37
CA ALA A 31 16.59 -0.81 -0.52
C ALA A 31 15.37 0.09 -0.76
N PRO A 32 15.23 1.22 -0.06
CA PRO A 32 14.09 2.13 -0.19
C PRO A 32 13.82 2.61 -1.62
N GLU A 33 14.85 2.61 -2.47
CA GLU A 33 14.75 2.98 -3.88
C GLU A 33 13.91 2.00 -4.70
N LEU A 34 13.86 0.70 -4.33
CA LEU A 34 13.15 -0.33 -5.09
C LEU A 34 11.64 -0.09 -5.15
N LEU A 35 11.03 0.35 -4.05
CA LEU A 35 9.62 0.71 -4.06
C LEU A 35 9.34 1.88 -5.02
N THR A 36 10.26 2.84 -5.06
CA THR A 36 10.17 3.96 -6.00
C THR A 36 10.29 3.48 -7.45
N GLN A 37 11.13 2.46 -7.71
CA GLN A 37 11.26 1.85 -9.03
C GLN A 37 10.01 1.05 -9.42
N PHE A 38 9.41 0.29 -8.51
CA PHE A 38 8.15 -0.41 -8.75
C PHE A 38 7.06 0.53 -9.26
N PHE A 39 6.89 1.70 -8.63
CA PHE A 39 5.94 2.70 -9.09
C PHE A 39 6.37 3.42 -10.38
N ARG A 40 7.62 3.27 -10.82
CA ARG A 40 8.11 3.81 -12.10
C ARG A 40 7.96 2.82 -13.25
N ALA A 41 8.13 1.53 -13.01
CA ALA A 41 8.17 0.49 -14.03
C ALA A 41 6.78 0.12 -14.58
N SER A 42 5.70 0.45 -13.84
CA SER A 42 4.34 0.27 -14.32
C SER A 42 4.01 1.28 -15.43
N ASP A 43 3.15 0.89 -16.36
CA ASP A 43 2.61 1.77 -17.40
C ASP A 43 2.16 3.11 -16.80
N VAL A 44 2.39 4.22 -17.52
CA VAL A 44 2.13 5.58 -17.04
C VAL A 44 0.68 5.73 -16.58
N ALA A 45 -0.28 5.16 -17.29
CA ALA A 45 -1.69 5.21 -16.93
C ALA A 45 -2.01 4.40 -15.65
N GLN A 46 -1.38 3.24 -15.47
CA GLN A 46 -1.49 2.45 -14.23
C GLN A 46 -0.77 3.12 -13.07
N ARG A 47 0.40 3.72 -13.32
CA ARG A 47 1.18 4.43 -12.32
C ARG A 47 0.39 5.59 -11.71
N GLU A 48 -0.29 6.40 -12.51
CA GLU A 48 -1.12 7.50 -12.00
C GLU A 48 -2.28 6.99 -11.14
N LYS A 49 -2.87 5.85 -11.51
CA LYS A 49 -3.94 5.20 -10.74
C LYS A 49 -3.45 4.58 -9.42
N MET A 50 -2.17 4.21 -9.33
CA MET A 50 -1.58 3.54 -8.18
C MET A 50 -0.81 4.49 -7.25
N MET A 51 -0.67 5.77 -7.60
CA MET A 51 0.07 6.73 -6.77
C MET A 51 -0.65 6.97 -5.43
N PRO A 52 0.01 6.71 -4.30
CA PRO A 52 -0.62 6.87 -3.01
C PRO A 52 -0.79 8.34 -2.62
N GLY A 53 -2.00 8.71 -2.22
CA GLY A 53 -2.29 9.98 -1.55
C GLY A 53 -1.99 9.94 -0.04
N CYS A 54 -2.01 8.71 0.54
CA CYS A 54 -1.66 8.46 1.93
C CYS A 54 -0.68 7.31 2.04
N ILE A 55 0.31 7.42 2.93
CA ILE A 55 1.29 6.37 3.23
C ILE A 55 1.33 6.17 4.74
N TYR A 56 1.14 4.93 5.17
CA TYR A 56 1.30 4.51 6.56
C TYR A 56 2.48 3.55 6.67
N ALA A 57 3.27 3.71 7.72
CA ALA A 57 4.30 2.76 8.09
C ALA A 57 4.19 2.42 9.57
N ALA A 58 4.46 1.17 9.94
CA ALA A 58 4.54 0.83 11.35
C ALA A 58 5.63 1.67 12.02
N GLY A 59 5.25 2.37 13.08
CA GLY A 59 6.14 3.19 13.89
C GLY A 59 7.04 2.38 14.80
N SER A 60 7.95 3.05 15.47
CA SER A 60 8.78 2.45 16.50
C SER A 60 8.46 3.05 17.87
N GLY A 61 8.43 2.22 18.91
CA GLY A 61 8.10 2.61 20.26
C GLY A 61 8.33 1.47 21.25
N PRO A 62 7.78 1.56 22.47
CA PRO A 62 7.83 0.46 23.42
C PRO A 62 7.30 -0.83 22.79
N GLY A 63 8.03 -1.93 22.88
CA GLY A 63 7.65 -3.22 22.29
C GLY A 63 7.85 -3.34 20.76
N SER A 64 8.14 -2.26 20.06
CA SER A 64 8.35 -2.24 18.60
C SER A 64 9.54 -1.36 18.21
N LYS A 65 10.75 -1.90 18.31
CA LYS A 65 11.99 -1.15 18.02
C LYS A 65 12.35 -1.10 16.52
N SER A 66 11.66 -1.86 15.68
CA SER A 66 11.97 -1.95 14.25
C SER A 66 11.59 -0.67 13.52
N LYS A 67 12.53 -0.12 12.74
CA LYS A 67 12.31 1.02 11.83
C LYS A 67 12.15 0.60 10.37
N ARG A 68 12.11 -0.71 10.09
CA ARG A 68 12.13 -1.25 8.72
C ARG A 68 10.97 -0.72 7.86
N SER A 69 9.75 -0.73 8.38
CA SER A 69 8.56 -0.22 7.67
C SER A 69 8.72 1.24 7.25
N MET A 70 9.19 2.10 8.17
CA MET A 70 9.45 3.51 7.88
C MET A 70 10.57 3.67 6.84
N GLN A 71 11.67 2.92 6.97
CA GLN A 71 12.80 2.96 6.05
C GLN A 71 12.39 2.52 4.64
N THR A 72 11.52 1.53 4.52
CA THR A 72 11.01 1.01 3.24
C THR A 72 10.34 2.10 2.41
N VAL A 73 9.55 2.97 3.02
CA VAL A 73 8.79 4.00 2.30
C VAL A 73 9.50 5.35 2.25
N ALA A 74 10.63 5.52 2.96
CA ALA A 74 11.27 6.81 3.14
C ALA A 74 11.68 7.50 1.82
N ALA A 75 12.22 6.75 0.87
CA ALA A 75 12.61 7.28 -0.45
C ALA A 75 11.39 7.70 -1.27
N LEU A 76 10.33 6.88 -1.25
CA LEU A 76 9.08 7.20 -1.94
C LEU A 76 8.40 8.44 -1.33
N VAL A 77 8.32 8.52 -0.01
CA VAL A 77 7.76 9.69 0.70
C VAL A 77 8.51 10.96 0.32
N ARG A 78 9.85 10.93 0.35
CA ARG A 78 10.69 12.09 -0.05
C ARG A 78 10.42 12.52 -1.49
N LYS A 79 10.27 11.54 -2.40
CA LYS A 79 10.00 11.82 -3.80
C LYS A 79 8.61 12.42 -4.00
N LEU A 80 7.59 11.79 -3.42
CA LEU A 80 6.21 12.25 -3.59
C LEU A 80 5.97 13.62 -2.97
N ARG A 81 6.60 13.93 -1.83
CA ARG A 81 6.50 15.28 -1.23
C ARG A 81 7.05 16.40 -2.11
N LYS A 82 7.92 16.09 -3.07
CA LYS A 82 8.44 17.09 -4.04
C LYS A 82 7.49 17.33 -5.22
N SER A 83 6.65 16.37 -5.57
CA SER A 83 5.81 16.37 -6.77
C SER A 83 4.31 16.34 -6.48
N ALA A 84 3.88 15.94 -5.29
CA ALA A 84 2.49 15.78 -4.92
C ALA A 84 2.28 15.94 -3.40
N HIS A 85 1.05 16.28 -3.00
CA HIS A 85 0.67 16.32 -1.60
C HIS A 85 0.37 14.89 -1.10
N VAL A 86 1.38 14.21 -0.57
CA VAL A 86 1.22 12.91 0.08
C VAL A 86 1.17 13.07 1.60
N LYS A 87 0.20 12.46 2.24
CA LYS A 87 0.11 12.35 3.70
C LYS A 87 0.91 11.12 4.15
N TYR A 88 1.81 11.30 5.11
CA TYR A 88 2.59 10.22 5.69
C TYR A 88 2.39 10.18 7.19
N SER A 89 2.14 8.99 7.73
CA SER A 89 2.04 8.73 9.16
C SER A 89 2.82 7.47 9.55
N SER A 90 3.44 7.52 10.72
CA SER A 90 4.03 6.38 11.42
C SER A 90 3.65 6.39 12.92
N SER A 91 2.44 6.88 13.21
CA SER A 91 1.92 7.02 14.58
C SER A 91 1.47 5.69 15.19
N HIS A 92 1.06 4.74 14.35
CA HIS A 92 0.63 3.41 14.80
C HIS A 92 1.81 2.47 14.94
N LEU A 93 1.91 1.77 16.06
CA LEU A 93 2.86 0.68 16.25
C LEU A 93 2.40 -0.58 15.50
N LYS A 94 3.27 -1.58 15.38
CA LYS A 94 2.97 -2.81 14.63
C LYS A 94 1.70 -3.53 15.10
N ASP A 95 1.39 -3.44 16.39
CA ASP A 95 0.26 -4.14 17.02
C ASP A 95 -1.03 -3.30 17.02
N ASP A 96 -1.00 -2.02 16.57
CA ASP A 96 -2.14 -1.11 16.49
C ASP A 96 -2.95 -1.30 15.19
N GLY A 97 -3.10 -2.54 14.73
CA GLY A 97 -3.72 -2.87 13.44
C GLY A 97 -5.16 -2.38 13.32
N GLU A 98 -5.98 -2.53 14.35
CA GLU A 98 -7.37 -2.07 14.36
C GLU A 98 -7.48 -0.55 14.22
N ALA A 99 -6.69 0.19 15.01
CA ALA A 99 -6.66 1.65 14.96
C ALA A 99 -6.17 2.16 13.59
N LEU A 100 -5.12 1.51 13.02
CA LEU A 100 -4.69 1.77 11.66
C LEU A 100 -5.82 1.56 10.66
N MET A 101 -6.50 0.41 10.71
CA MET A 101 -7.52 0.07 9.74
C MET A 101 -8.75 0.98 9.83
N HIS A 102 -9.15 1.37 11.03
CA HIS A 102 -10.20 2.36 11.23
C HIS A 102 -9.85 3.69 10.52
N GLU A 103 -8.61 4.18 10.70
CA GLU A 103 -8.16 5.40 10.03
C GLU A 103 -8.07 5.23 8.50
N VAL A 104 -7.54 4.09 8.04
CA VAL A 104 -7.39 3.77 6.62
C VAL A 104 -8.74 3.65 5.92
N LEU A 105 -9.74 3.05 6.54
CA LEU A 105 -11.08 2.90 5.98
C LEU A 105 -11.79 4.25 5.77
N ALA A 106 -11.44 5.25 6.55
CA ALA A 106 -11.96 6.61 6.40
C ALA A 106 -11.28 7.42 5.28
N LYS A 107 -10.23 6.88 4.60
CA LYS A 107 -9.55 7.57 3.50
C LYS A 107 -10.15 7.18 2.16
N SER A 108 -10.13 8.11 1.21
CA SER A 108 -10.41 7.88 -0.20
C SER A 108 -9.12 7.75 -1.01
N GLY A 109 -9.20 7.16 -2.21
CA GLY A 109 -8.07 7.02 -3.13
C GLY A 109 -7.11 5.90 -2.73
N VAL A 110 -5.86 6.03 -3.15
CA VAL A 110 -4.83 5.02 -2.93
C VAL A 110 -4.12 5.24 -1.60
N VAL A 111 -4.10 4.20 -0.77
CA VAL A 111 -3.37 4.16 0.50
C VAL A 111 -2.28 3.11 0.42
N LEU A 112 -1.04 3.48 0.68
CA LEU A 112 0.08 2.56 0.82
C LEU A 112 0.35 2.27 2.28
N ILE A 113 0.46 0.99 2.63
CA ILE A 113 0.76 0.55 3.99
C ILE A 113 2.03 -0.30 3.96
N ALA A 114 3.06 0.13 4.69
CA ALA A 114 4.26 -0.63 4.96
C ALA A 114 4.20 -1.17 6.38
N TRP A 115 4.08 -2.49 6.52
CA TRP A 115 3.84 -3.13 7.81
C TRP A 115 4.66 -4.39 8.00
N GLU A 116 4.65 -4.96 9.20
CA GLU A 116 5.28 -6.25 9.46
C GLU A 116 4.54 -7.37 8.70
N HIS A 117 5.28 -8.17 7.95
CA HIS A 117 4.73 -9.20 7.06
C HIS A 117 3.83 -10.21 7.78
N LYS A 118 4.17 -10.58 9.02
CA LYS A 118 3.38 -11.54 9.82
C LYS A 118 1.97 -11.02 10.16
N ILE A 119 1.78 -9.71 10.15
CA ILE A 119 0.53 -9.06 10.54
C ILE A 119 -0.34 -8.70 9.31
N LEU A 120 0.24 -8.62 8.11
CA LEU A 120 -0.50 -8.21 6.91
C LEU A 120 -1.76 -9.04 6.63
N PRO A 121 -1.76 -10.38 6.74
CA PRO A 121 -2.98 -11.16 6.54
C PRO A 121 -4.10 -10.76 7.50
N SER A 122 -3.78 -10.59 8.79
CA SER A 122 -4.77 -10.17 9.80
C SER A 122 -5.27 -8.74 9.58
N LEU A 123 -4.42 -7.81 9.12
CA LEU A 123 -4.87 -6.46 8.76
C LEU A 123 -5.92 -6.49 7.64
N ILE A 124 -5.72 -7.32 6.61
CA ILE A 124 -6.71 -7.48 5.53
C ILE A 124 -7.99 -8.10 6.08
N GLY A 125 -7.89 -9.03 7.01
CA GLY A 125 -9.04 -9.65 7.69
C GLY A 125 -9.92 -8.65 8.48
N LEU A 126 -9.42 -7.45 8.79
CA LEU A 126 -10.20 -6.37 9.42
C LEU A 126 -11.09 -5.60 8.43
N LEU A 127 -11.01 -5.89 7.13
CA LEU A 127 -11.89 -5.27 6.14
C LEU A 127 -13.31 -5.84 6.25
N PRO A 128 -14.36 -5.02 6.11
CA PRO A 128 -15.71 -5.53 5.92
C PRO A 128 -15.75 -6.41 4.66
N ASN A 129 -16.31 -7.61 4.75
CA ASN A 129 -16.30 -8.60 3.64
C ASN A 129 -14.89 -8.85 3.09
N ALA A 130 -13.93 -9.08 3.99
CA ALA A 130 -12.53 -9.26 3.66
C ALA A 130 -12.33 -10.35 2.57
N PRO A 131 -11.48 -10.12 1.56
CA PRO A 131 -11.18 -11.14 0.57
C PRO A 131 -10.32 -12.24 1.18
N THR A 132 -10.39 -13.43 0.61
CA THR A 132 -9.48 -14.52 0.98
C THR A 132 -8.05 -14.16 0.54
N VAL A 133 -7.12 -14.25 1.47
CA VAL A 133 -5.68 -14.00 1.26
C VAL A 133 -4.86 -15.15 1.84
N PRO A 134 -3.60 -15.34 1.41
CA PRO A 134 -2.69 -16.28 2.06
C PRO A 134 -2.63 -16.03 3.57
N SER A 135 -2.71 -17.12 4.35
CA SER A 135 -2.72 -17.04 5.81
C SER A 135 -1.39 -16.60 6.43
N ALA A 136 -0.30 -16.76 5.68
CA ALA A 136 1.03 -16.40 6.11
C ALA A 136 1.84 -15.77 4.97
N TRP A 137 2.69 -14.81 5.32
CA TRP A 137 3.68 -14.25 4.42
C TRP A 137 5.03 -14.91 4.69
N PRO A 138 5.71 -15.52 3.69
CA PRO A 138 6.99 -16.18 3.88
C PRO A 138 8.07 -15.19 4.34
N GLU A 139 8.87 -15.58 5.34
CA GLU A 139 9.88 -14.71 5.98
C GLU A 139 10.94 -14.17 5.02
N ARG A 140 11.25 -14.93 3.96
CA ARG A 140 12.28 -14.57 2.97
C ARG A 140 11.72 -13.89 1.72
N ARG A 141 10.43 -13.56 1.70
CA ARG A 141 9.79 -12.92 0.56
C ARG A 141 9.71 -11.42 0.75
N PHE A 142 10.52 -10.66 -0.01
CA PHE A 142 10.62 -9.19 0.12
C PHE A 142 10.21 -8.43 -1.14
N ASP A 143 9.92 -9.13 -2.20
CA ASP A 143 9.68 -8.64 -3.56
C ASP A 143 8.19 -8.61 -3.94
N MET A 144 7.29 -8.73 -2.97
CA MET A 144 5.85 -8.82 -3.23
C MET A 144 5.11 -7.56 -2.79
N VAL A 145 4.15 -7.14 -3.60
CA VAL A 145 3.14 -6.13 -3.24
C VAL A 145 1.77 -6.79 -3.27
N TRP A 146 1.02 -6.68 -2.19
CA TRP A 146 -0.38 -7.06 -2.13
C TRP A 146 -1.25 -5.84 -2.43
N ILE A 147 -2.22 -6.01 -3.32
CA ILE A 147 -3.17 -4.97 -3.68
C ILE A 147 -4.56 -5.45 -3.29
N VAL A 148 -5.28 -4.60 -2.58
CA VAL A 148 -6.68 -4.81 -2.21
C VAL A 148 -7.49 -3.65 -2.75
N GLU A 149 -8.41 -3.93 -3.65
CA GLU A 149 -9.23 -2.93 -4.34
C GLU A 149 -10.69 -3.11 -3.93
N ARG A 150 -11.35 -2.00 -3.60
CA ARG A 150 -12.77 -2.00 -3.32
C ARG A 150 -13.56 -1.76 -4.61
N GLU A 151 -14.48 -2.68 -4.93
CA GLU A 151 -15.47 -2.53 -6.00
C GLU A 151 -16.87 -2.65 -5.41
N GLY A 152 -17.55 -1.52 -5.23
CA GLY A 152 -18.82 -1.49 -4.52
C GLY A 152 -18.65 -1.88 -3.04
N GLU A 153 -19.28 -2.97 -2.62
CA GLU A 153 -19.17 -3.52 -1.26
C GLU A 153 -18.16 -4.66 -1.14
N GLU A 154 -17.60 -5.12 -2.26
CA GLU A 154 -16.65 -6.22 -2.30
C GLU A 154 -15.22 -5.73 -2.37
N TRP A 155 -14.29 -6.60 -1.95
CA TRP A 155 -12.86 -6.39 -2.05
C TRP A 155 -12.24 -7.43 -2.95
N ARG A 156 -11.42 -6.97 -3.90
CA ARG A 156 -10.57 -7.83 -4.72
C ARG A 156 -9.15 -7.82 -4.19
N PHE A 157 -8.56 -9.00 -4.11
CA PHE A 157 -7.17 -9.19 -3.73
C PHE A 157 -6.33 -9.61 -4.94
N SER A 158 -5.14 -9.03 -5.06
CA SER A 158 -4.13 -9.46 -6.04
C SER A 158 -2.73 -9.32 -5.48
N GLN A 159 -1.81 -10.10 -6.04
CA GLN A 159 -0.40 -10.11 -5.67
C GLN A 159 0.44 -9.67 -6.86
N HIS A 160 1.41 -8.80 -6.64
CA HIS A 160 2.28 -8.26 -7.67
C HIS A 160 3.74 -8.42 -7.28
N PRO A 161 4.46 -9.42 -7.86
CA PRO A 161 5.90 -9.53 -7.71
C PRO A 161 6.58 -8.29 -8.30
N GLN A 162 7.59 -7.77 -7.63
CA GLN A 162 8.28 -6.56 -8.09
C GLN A 162 9.24 -6.82 -9.25
N LEU A 163 9.92 -7.97 -9.23
CA LEU A 163 10.87 -8.42 -10.26
C LEU A 163 11.94 -7.35 -10.60
N LEU A 164 12.48 -6.70 -9.58
CA LEU A 164 13.44 -5.60 -9.72
C LEU A 164 14.89 -6.01 -9.45
N LEU A 165 15.08 -7.13 -8.77
CA LEU A 165 16.40 -7.65 -8.39
C LEU A 165 16.61 -9.06 -8.92
N ALA A 166 17.89 -9.39 -9.18
CA ALA A 166 18.25 -10.78 -9.42
C ALA A 166 17.91 -11.63 -8.18
N GLY A 167 17.12 -12.68 -8.38
CA GLY A 167 16.60 -13.53 -7.31
C GLY A 167 15.17 -13.23 -6.85
N ASP A 168 14.55 -12.16 -7.35
CA ASP A 168 13.11 -11.96 -7.18
C ASP A 168 12.34 -13.10 -7.88
N SER A 169 11.23 -13.51 -7.29
CA SER A 169 10.41 -14.61 -7.80
C SER A 169 9.08 -14.13 -8.37
N SER A 170 8.69 -14.65 -9.52
CA SER A 170 7.35 -14.42 -10.09
C SER A 170 6.25 -15.25 -9.41
N GLU A 171 6.61 -16.21 -8.56
CA GLU A 171 5.62 -17.05 -7.88
C GLU A 171 4.79 -16.25 -6.88
N LEU A 172 3.50 -16.53 -6.85
CA LEU A 172 2.59 -15.96 -5.88
C LEU A 172 2.71 -16.68 -4.53
N ILE A 173 2.44 -15.98 -3.45
CA ILE A 173 2.35 -16.53 -2.09
C ILE A 173 1.06 -17.35 -2.01
N LYS A 174 1.14 -18.60 -1.49
CA LYS A 174 0.02 -19.53 -1.33
C LYS A 174 -0.53 -19.49 0.07
#